data_2af7e73313c9f2e88e5165d893cdcdcf
#
_entry.id   2af7e73313c9f2e88e5165d893cdcdcf
#
_cell.length_a   1.000
_cell.length_b   1.000
_cell.length_c   1.000
_cell.angle_alpha   90.00
_cell.angle_beta   90.00
_cell.angle_gamma   90.00
#
_symmetry.space_group_name_H-M   'P 1'
#
loop_
_entity.id
_entity.type
_entity.pdbx_description
1 polymer ?
#
loop_
_entity_poly.entity_id
_entity_poly.type
_entity_poly.pdbx_seq_one_letter_code
_entity_poly.pdbx_strand_id
1 'polypeptide(L)'
;MSKPVHVIGGGLAGCEASWQIAQAGVPVVLHEMRPVRVTPAHQTAALAELVCSNSFRSDDAQTNAVGVLHREMRAMDSLIMRAADAEQVPAGGALAVDRERFADAVSAAIQSHTLIQVVREEIPNLPPTDWDSVIISTGPLTSPGLADAVARLTGAEGLAFFDAIAPIVHRDTIDMDVAWFQSRYDKAGPGGTGADYINCPLTRDQYEAFVDALIAGEKTEFRDWELTSAGKATPYFDGCLPIEVMAERGRETLRHGPMKPFGLTNPHNPAAKPYAVVQLRQDNALGTLYNIVGFQTKLRHGAQTAIFRAIPGLERAEFARLGGIHRNSYLNSPSLLDRRLRLKADPRLRFAGQITGCEGYVESAAVGLIAGRMAAAERQGRALDPPPATTAIGALLNHITGGHVTTIDAGPRSFQPMNVNFGLFPPLTEAPKADDGRRLRGPEKARAKKQALSARAARDLDRWLCGGPVPE
;
A
#
# COMPACT_ATOMS: atom_id res chain seq x y z
N MET A 1 -14.99 -27.20 -20.99
CA MET A 1 -14.64 -25.94 -20.32
C MET A 1 -13.49 -26.22 -19.38
N SER A 2 -12.50 -25.32 -19.29
CA SER A 2 -11.41 -25.45 -18.29
C SER A 2 -11.99 -25.36 -16.88
N LYS A 3 -11.38 -26.07 -15.92
CA LYS A 3 -11.75 -25.92 -14.50
C LYS A 3 -11.49 -24.48 -14.05
N PRO A 4 -12.30 -23.88 -13.17
CA PRO A 4 -12.07 -22.54 -12.68
C PRO A 4 -10.80 -22.47 -11.82
N VAL A 5 -10.21 -21.27 -11.74
CA VAL A 5 -9.26 -20.91 -10.68
C VAL A 5 -10.07 -20.33 -9.53
N HIS A 6 -9.81 -20.79 -8.33
CA HIS A 6 -10.43 -20.24 -7.12
C HIS A 6 -9.56 -19.12 -6.53
N VAL A 7 -10.15 -17.97 -6.25
CA VAL A 7 -9.47 -16.84 -5.61
C VAL A 7 -10.16 -16.56 -4.28
N ILE A 8 -9.41 -16.57 -3.18
CA ILE A 8 -9.95 -16.36 -1.83
C ILE A 8 -9.52 -14.98 -1.34
N GLY A 9 -10.51 -14.10 -1.12
CA GLY A 9 -10.35 -12.71 -0.72
C GLY A 9 -10.58 -11.72 -1.86
N GLY A 10 -11.62 -10.92 -1.76
CA GLY A 10 -12.03 -9.89 -2.74
C GLY A 10 -11.42 -8.50 -2.47
N GLY A 11 -10.22 -8.44 -1.89
CA GLY A 11 -9.42 -7.22 -1.78
C GLY A 11 -8.73 -6.85 -3.09
N LEU A 12 -7.82 -5.85 -3.05
CA LEU A 12 -7.09 -5.36 -4.22
C LEU A 12 -6.39 -6.48 -5.01
N ALA A 13 -5.66 -7.36 -4.30
CA ALA A 13 -4.92 -8.46 -4.93
C ALA A 13 -5.84 -9.51 -5.55
N GLY A 14 -6.93 -9.88 -4.88
CA GLY A 14 -7.84 -10.90 -5.38
C GLY A 14 -8.69 -10.41 -6.56
N CYS A 15 -9.14 -9.16 -6.53
CA CYS A 15 -9.84 -8.55 -7.66
C CYS A 15 -8.92 -8.45 -8.88
N GLU A 16 -7.68 -8.01 -8.68
CA GLU A 16 -6.70 -7.93 -9.77
C GLU A 16 -6.37 -9.31 -10.34
N ALA A 17 -6.13 -10.31 -9.48
CA ALA A 17 -5.87 -11.68 -9.91
C ALA A 17 -7.05 -12.26 -10.70
N SER A 18 -8.28 -12.10 -10.19
CA SER A 18 -9.50 -12.57 -10.87
C SER A 18 -9.69 -11.92 -12.23
N TRP A 19 -9.43 -10.61 -12.32
CA TRP A 19 -9.45 -9.88 -13.57
C TRP A 19 -8.48 -10.44 -14.60
N GLN A 20 -7.20 -10.60 -14.23
CA GLN A 20 -6.16 -11.10 -15.14
C GLN A 20 -6.42 -12.53 -15.61
N ILE A 21 -6.96 -13.38 -14.74
CA ILE A 21 -7.35 -14.75 -15.09
C ILE A 21 -8.50 -14.73 -16.11
N ALA A 22 -9.52 -13.95 -15.86
CA ALA A 22 -10.69 -13.84 -16.71
C ALA A 22 -10.38 -13.21 -18.07
N GLN A 23 -9.53 -12.17 -18.11
CA GLN A 23 -9.04 -11.56 -19.35
C GLN A 23 -8.23 -12.56 -20.21
N ALA A 24 -7.59 -13.53 -19.60
CA ALA A 24 -6.93 -14.64 -20.31
C ALA A 24 -7.92 -15.74 -20.78
N GLY A 25 -9.24 -15.56 -20.59
CA GLY A 25 -10.26 -16.53 -21.02
C GLY A 25 -10.42 -17.73 -20.08
N VAL A 26 -9.95 -17.66 -18.84
CA VAL A 26 -10.04 -18.72 -17.83
C VAL A 26 -11.15 -18.40 -16.83
N PRO A 27 -12.07 -19.33 -16.51
CA PRO A 27 -13.10 -19.12 -15.50
C PRO A 27 -12.51 -18.94 -14.10
N VAL A 28 -13.15 -18.08 -13.28
CA VAL A 28 -12.75 -17.74 -11.91
C VAL A 28 -13.94 -17.85 -10.96
N VAL A 29 -13.69 -18.40 -9.78
CA VAL A 29 -14.59 -18.27 -8.63
C VAL A 29 -13.89 -17.43 -7.57
N LEU A 30 -14.40 -16.21 -7.35
CA LEU A 30 -13.89 -15.29 -6.33
C LEU A 30 -14.72 -15.44 -5.05
N HIS A 31 -14.08 -15.91 -3.98
CA HIS A 31 -14.69 -16.07 -2.66
C HIS A 31 -14.37 -14.83 -1.80
N GLU A 32 -15.41 -14.13 -1.35
CA GLU A 32 -15.28 -12.96 -0.47
C GLU A 32 -16.16 -13.15 0.76
N MET A 33 -15.56 -13.07 1.94
CA MET A 33 -16.29 -13.35 3.19
C MET A 33 -17.29 -12.27 3.60
N ARG A 34 -17.13 -11.02 3.12
CA ARG A 34 -18.08 -9.94 3.42
C ARG A 34 -19.30 -10.00 2.49
N PRO A 35 -20.52 -9.77 2.96
CA PRO A 35 -20.91 -9.31 4.31
C PRO A 35 -21.13 -10.45 5.32
N VAL A 36 -20.97 -11.73 4.96
CA VAL A 36 -21.24 -12.88 5.84
C VAL A 36 -20.38 -12.81 7.11
N ARG A 37 -19.10 -12.47 6.94
CA ARG A 37 -18.19 -12.17 8.03
C ARG A 37 -17.52 -10.83 7.80
N VAL A 38 -17.70 -9.91 8.74
CA VAL A 38 -17.08 -8.59 8.73
C VAL A 38 -15.69 -8.61 9.35
N THR A 39 -14.86 -7.63 9.02
CA THR A 39 -13.56 -7.39 9.65
C THR A 39 -13.59 -6.06 10.43
N PRO A 40 -12.68 -5.86 11.39
CA PRO A 40 -12.63 -4.59 12.13
C PRO A 40 -12.31 -3.35 11.28
N ALA A 41 -11.68 -3.52 10.10
CA ALA A 41 -11.23 -2.41 9.27
C ALA A 41 -12.20 -2.03 8.15
N HIS A 42 -12.91 -3.02 7.58
CA HIS A 42 -13.84 -2.79 6.47
C HIS A 42 -15.18 -2.25 6.96
N GLN A 43 -15.78 -1.35 6.17
CA GLN A 43 -17.05 -0.69 6.48
C GLN A 43 -18.17 -1.13 5.56
N THR A 44 -17.84 -1.69 4.39
CA THR A 44 -18.79 -2.03 3.33
C THR A 44 -18.63 -3.47 2.87
N ALA A 45 -19.55 -3.94 2.03
CA ALA A 45 -19.43 -5.21 1.32
C ALA A 45 -18.79 -5.06 -0.07
N ALA A 46 -18.36 -3.85 -0.44
CA ALA A 46 -17.72 -3.60 -1.73
C ALA A 46 -16.39 -4.34 -1.86
N LEU A 47 -16.04 -4.78 -3.06
CA LEU A 47 -14.74 -5.36 -3.36
C LEU A 47 -13.66 -4.26 -3.40
N ALA A 48 -12.41 -4.64 -3.15
CA ALA A 48 -11.25 -3.74 -3.17
C ALA A 48 -11.40 -2.48 -2.31
N GLU A 49 -12.14 -2.54 -1.19
CA GLU A 49 -12.31 -1.42 -0.26
C GLU A 49 -10.96 -0.95 0.31
N LEU A 50 -10.71 0.38 0.25
CA LEU A 50 -9.50 1.01 0.79
C LEU A 50 -9.69 1.37 2.26
N VAL A 51 -9.05 0.63 3.17
CA VAL A 51 -9.34 0.70 4.61
C VAL A 51 -8.54 1.77 5.37
N CYS A 52 -7.29 2.08 4.98
CA CYS A 52 -6.43 2.99 5.75
C CYS A 52 -6.21 4.36 5.08
N SER A 53 -5.95 4.39 3.79
CA SER A 53 -5.64 5.59 3.00
C SER A 53 -6.41 5.55 1.68
N ASN A 54 -6.58 6.69 1.03
CA ASN A 54 -7.10 6.76 -0.34
C ASN A 54 -5.97 7.00 -1.37
N SER A 55 -4.71 6.91 -0.95
CA SER A 55 -3.56 7.20 -1.80
C SER A 55 -2.84 5.95 -2.25
N PHE A 56 -2.56 5.89 -3.53
CA PHE A 56 -1.63 4.95 -4.16
C PHE A 56 -0.19 5.49 -4.20
N ARG A 57 0.10 6.58 -3.49
CA ARG A 57 1.39 7.28 -3.41
C ARG A 57 1.77 7.99 -4.71
N SER A 58 3.07 8.25 -4.93
CA SER A 58 3.57 9.03 -6.07
C SER A 58 3.32 8.34 -7.42
N ASP A 59 2.81 9.08 -8.40
CA ASP A 59 2.62 8.61 -9.78
C ASP A 59 3.80 8.99 -10.72
N ASP A 60 4.88 9.54 -10.18
CA ASP A 60 6.09 9.86 -10.93
C ASP A 60 6.87 8.59 -11.31
N ALA A 61 6.65 8.12 -12.52
CA ALA A 61 7.35 6.95 -13.07
C ALA A 61 8.83 7.20 -13.44
N GLN A 62 9.32 8.43 -13.37
CA GLN A 62 10.71 8.74 -13.73
C GLN A 62 11.67 8.61 -12.54
N THR A 63 11.25 9.09 -11.37
CA THR A 63 12.13 9.21 -10.21
C THR A 63 11.62 8.50 -8.97
N ASN A 64 10.47 7.81 -9.06
CA ASN A 64 9.86 7.11 -7.94
C ASN A 64 9.53 5.64 -8.29
N ALA A 65 9.97 4.70 -7.47
CA ALA A 65 9.79 3.27 -7.74
C ALA A 65 8.32 2.85 -7.76
N VAL A 66 7.45 3.47 -6.93
CA VAL A 66 6.02 3.20 -6.97
C VAL A 66 5.38 3.73 -8.25
N GLY A 67 5.81 4.88 -8.77
CA GLY A 67 5.35 5.37 -10.07
C GLY A 67 5.80 4.45 -11.22
N VAL A 68 7.00 3.84 -11.12
CA VAL A 68 7.42 2.78 -12.06
C VAL A 68 6.46 1.59 -11.97
N LEU A 69 6.09 1.17 -10.76
CA LEU A 69 5.12 0.07 -10.55
C LEU A 69 3.76 0.39 -11.15
N HIS A 70 3.24 1.62 -10.98
CA HIS A 70 2.00 2.07 -11.63
C HIS A 70 2.07 1.93 -13.15
N ARG A 71 3.16 2.43 -13.76
CA ARG A 71 3.36 2.31 -15.21
C ARG A 71 3.38 0.85 -15.67
N GLU A 72 4.08 -0.02 -14.94
CA GLU A 72 4.16 -1.44 -15.26
C GLU A 72 2.79 -2.13 -15.18
N MET A 73 2.00 -1.82 -14.15
CA MET A 73 0.64 -2.35 -14.00
C MET A 73 -0.30 -1.84 -15.10
N ARG A 74 -0.21 -0.53 -15.45
CA ARG A 74 -0.97 0.03 -16.59
C ARG A 74 -0.64 -0.67 -17.91
N ALA A 75 0.65 -0.94 -18.15
CA ALA A 75 1.09 -1.69 -19.35
C ALA A 75 0.58 -3.14 -19.41
N MET A 76 0.11 -3.66 -18.28
CA MET A 76 -0.45 -5.02 -18.16
C MET A 76 -1.98 -5.03 -18.00
N ASP A 77 -2.67 -3.94 -18.34
CA ASP A 77 -4.14 -3.79 -18.26
C ASP A 77 -4.71 -4.06 -16.86
N SER A 78 -4.05 -3.52 -15.82
CA SER A 78 -4.50 -3.63 -14.44
C SER A 78 -5.89 -3.02 -14.23
N LEU A 79 -6.80 -3.80 -13.67
CA LEU A 79 -8.13 -3.32 -13.24
C LEU A 79 -7.99 -2.24 -12.17
N ILE A 80 -7.13 -2.47 -11.19
CA ILE A 80 -6.92 -1.57 -10.06
C ILE A 80 -6.38 -0.22 -10.53
N MET A 81 -5.40 -0.20 -11.44
CA MET A 81 -4.90 1.06 -11.99
C MET A 81 -5.93 1.76 -12.86
N ARG A 82 -6.70 1.04 -13.69
CA ARG A 82 -7.76 1.61 -14.50
C ARG A 82 -8.84 2.28 -13.64
N ALA A 83 -9.28 1.63 -12.57
CA ALA A 83 -10.24 2.20 -11.64
C ALA A 83 -9.66 3.41 -10.89
N ALA A 84 -8.38 3.34 -10.49
CA ALA A 84 -7.69 4.44 -9.82
C ALA A 84 -7.54 5.67 -10.73
N ASP A 85 -7.22 5.47 -12.00
CA ASP A 85 -7.11 6.55 -12.99
C ASP A 85 -8.46 7.22 -13.30
N ALA A 86 -9.56 6.45 -13.26
CA ALA A 86 -10.91 6.97 -13.49
C ALA A 86 -11.47 7.76 -12.29
N GLU A 87 -11.14 7.37 -11.08
CA GLU A 87 -11.73 7.93 -9.86
C GLU A 87 -10.74 8.79 -9.04
N GLN A 88 -9.84 9.47 -9.75
CA GLN A 88 -8.84 10.36 -9.15
C GLN A 88 -9.46 11.53 -8.41
N VAL A 89 -8.80 11.92 -7.31
CA VAL A 89 -9.01 13.18 -6.61
C VAL A 89 -7.69 13.96 -6.52
N PRO A 90 -7.73 15.31 -6.47
CA PRO A 90 -6.53 16.13 -6.42
C PRO A 90 -5.64 15.80 -5.22
N ALA A 91 -4.37 15.48 -5.48
CA ALA A 91 -3.41 15.11 -4.43
C ALA A 91 -1.94 15.43 -4.82
N GLY A 92 -1.68 16.55 -5.48
CA GLY A 92 -0.35 16.92 -5.94
C GLY A 92 0.28 15.83 -6.81
N GLY A 93 1.53 15.46 -6.57
CA GLY A 93 2.21 14.40 -7.32
C GLY A 93 1.84 12.96 -6.92
N ALA A 94 0.82 12.76 -6.09
CA ALA A 94 0.33 11.45 -5.71
C ALA A 94 -0.93 11.07 -6.51
N LEU A 95 -1.12 9.79 -6.77
CA LEU A 95 -2.38 9.22 -7.22
C LEU A 95 -3.23 8.96 -5.98
N ALA A 96 -4.31 9.72 -5.80
CA ALA A 96 -5.31 9.49 -4.77
C ALA A 96 -6.70 9.36 -5.42
N VAL A 97 -7.61 8.65 -4.77
CA VAL A 97 -8.91 8.31 -5.33
C VAL A 97 -10.05 8.63 -4.37
N ASP A 98 -11.24 8.82 -4.91
CA ASP A 98 -12.48 8.70 -4.14
C ASP A 98 -12.67 7.22 -3.75
N ARG A 99 -12.69 6.94 -2.45
CA ARG A 99 -12.68 5.55 -1.92
C ARG A 99 -13.90 4.73 -2.35
N GLU A 100 -15.07 5.35 -2.24
CA GLU A 100 -16.34 4.67 -2.51
C GLU A 100 -16.47 4.42 -4.00
N ARG A 101 -16.27 5.44 -4.82
CA ARG A 101 -16.35 5.33 -6.28
C ARG A 101 -15.31 4.35 -6.85
N PHE A 102 -14.10 4.34 -6.30
CA PHE A 102 -13.07 3.37 -6.67
C PHE A 102 -13.52 1.93 -6.37
N ALA A 103 -14.01 1.66 -5.15
CA ALA A 103 -14.46 0.34 -4.76
C ALA A 103 -15.68 -0.12 -5.59
N ASP A 104 -16.60 0.81 -5.89
CA ASP A 104 -17.76 0.55 -6.74
C ASP A 104 -17.35 0.24 -8.19
N ALA A 105 -16.39 0.99 -8.75
CA ALA A 105 -15.88 0.75 -10.11
C ALA A 105 -15.22 -0.63 -10.24
N VAL A 106 -14.40 -1.03 -9.25
CA VAL A 106 -13.79 -2.36 -9.21
C VAL A 106 -14.87 -3.44 -9.04
N SER A 107 -15.82 -3.24 -8.12
CA SER A 107 -16.91 -4.19 -7.87
C SER A 107 -17.77 -4.40 -9.11
N ALA A 108 -18.14 -3.33 -9.80
CA ALA A 108 -18.92 -3.39 -11.02
C ALA A 108 -18.18 -4.13 -12.14
N ALA A 109 -16.89 -3.87 -12.32
CA ALA A 109 -16.07 -4.55 -13.34
C ALA A 109 -15.96 -6.06 -13.08
N ILE A 110 -15.74 -6.46 -11.84
CA ILE A 110 -15.65 -7.88 -11.44
C ILE A 110 -17.01 -8.58 -11.61
N GLN A 111 -18.11 -7.97 -11.13
CA GLN A 111 -19.43 -8.57 -11.16
C GLN A 111 -20.04 -8.66 -12.57
N SER A 112 -19.68 -7.75 -13.47
CA SER A 112 -20.15 -7.76 -14.85
C SER A 112 -19.38 -8.72 -15.78
N HIS A 113 -18.23 -9.24 -15.33
CA HIS A 113 -17.40 -10.10 -16.18
C HIS A 113 -17.94 -11.53 -16.23
N THR A 114 -18.27 -12.02 -17.44
CA THR A 114 -18.96 -13.31 -17.67
C THR A 114 -18.19 -14.54 -17.17
N LEU A 115 -16.87 -14.45 -17.03
CA LEU A 115 -16.01 -15.54 -16.55
C LEU A 115 -15.69 -15.45 -15.05
N ILE A 116 -16.21 -14.45 -14.33
CA ILE A 116 -15.98 -14.30 -12.90
C ILE A 116 -17.29 -14.55 -12.14
N GLN A 117 -17.29 -15.57 -11.30
CA GLN A 117 -18.37 -15.82 -10.35
C GLN A 117 -17.93 -15.32 -8.97
N VAL A 118 -18.66 -14.39 -8.38
CA VAL A 118 -18.43 -13.93 -7.01
C VAL A 118 -19.30 -14.73 -6.05
N VAL A 119 -18.67 -15.42 -5.09
CA VAL A 119 -19.36 -16.17 -4.03
C VAL A 119 -19.10 -15.49 -2.70
N ARG A 120 -20.16 -15.13 -1.98
CA ARG A 120 -20.09 -14.46 -0.68
C ARG A 120 -20.09 -15.51 0.42
N GLU A 121 -18.91 -15.97 0.79
CA GLU A 121 -18.70 -16.97 1.83
C GLU A 121 -17.31 -16.84 2.49
N GLU A 122 -17.19 -17.28 3.72
CA GLU A 122 -15.90 -17.48 4.38
C GLU A 122 -15.33 -18.85 4.04
N ILE A 123 -14.05 -18.90 3.71
CA ILE A 123 -13.26 -20.15 3.62
C ILE A 123 -12.42 -20.27 4.90
N PRO A 124 -12.93 -20.93 5.94
CA PRO A 124 -12.28 -20.93 7.26
C PRO A 124 -11.16 -21.97 7.41
N ASN A 125 -10.96 -22.85 6.41
CA ASN A 125 -9.97 -23.91 6.41
C ASN A 125 -9.17 -23.92 5.11
N LEU A 126 -8.22 -24.85 4.98
CA LEU A 126 -7.58 -25.08 3.69
C LEU A 126 -8.64 -25.40 2.63
N PRO A 127 -8.48 -24.86 1.40
CA PRO A 127 -9.41 -25.14 0.31
C PRO A 127 -9.51 -26.63 0.01
N PRO A 128 -10.69 -27.11 -0.43
CA PRO A 128 -10.88 -28.52 -0.83
C PRO A 128 -9.80 -29.00 -1.80
N THR A 129 -9.44 -30.27 -1.73
CA THR A 129 -8.34 -30.84 -2.52
C THR A 129 -8.67 -31.00 -4.00
N ASP A 130 -9.95 -30.99 -4.37
CA ASP A 130 -10.43 -30.97 -5.76
C ASP A 130 -10.31 -29.60 -6.43
N TRP A 131 -10.08 -28.53 -5.66
CA TRP A 131 -9.66 -27.23 -6.19
C TRP A 131 -8.17 -27.26 -6.53
N ASP A 132 -7.87 -27.59 -7.77
CA ASP A 132 -6.52 -27.85 -8.25
C ASP A 132 -5.69 -26.59 -8.54
N SER A 133 -6.28 -25.40 -8.46
CA SER A 133 -5.60 -24.09 -8.59
C SER A 133 -6.31 -23.05 -7.73
N VAL A 134 -5.63 -22.58 -6.70
CA VAL A 134 -6.17 -21.64 -5.70
C VAL A 134 -5.20 -20.48 -5.47
N ILE A 135 -5.71 -19.26 -5.47
CA ILE A 135 -4.97 -18.07 -5.04
C ILE A 135 -5.54 -17.57 -3.72
N ILE A 136 -4.74 -17.56 -2.66
CA ILE A 136 -5.08 -17.02 -1.35
C ILE A 136 -4.59 -15.57 -1.31
N SER A 137 -5.53 -14.62 -1.33
CA SER A 137 -5.32 -13.16 -1.38
C SER A 137 -6.09 -12.42 -0.30
N THR A 138 -6.20 -13.05 0.88
CA THR A 138 -7.01 -12.58 2.01
C THR A 138 -6.44 -11.37 2.73
N GLY A 139 -5.27 -10.89 2.29
CA GLY A 139 -4.64 -9.70 2.85
C GLY A 139 -4.23 -9.86 4.31
N PRO A 140 -4.09 -8.74 5.05
CA PRO A 140 -3.57 -8.76 6.41
C PRO A 140 -4.60 -9.22 7.45
N LEU A 141 -5.88 -9.20 7.09
CA LEU A 141 -7.01 -9.55 7.97
C LEU A 141 -7.61 -10.92 7.61
N THR A 142 -6.74 -11.88 7.31
CA THR A 142 -7.12 -13.27 7.08
C THR A 142 -7.91 -13.83 8.26
N SER A 143 -8.99 -14.56 8.00
CA SER A 143 -9.80 -15.16 9.06
C SER A 143 -8.96 -16.11 9.93
N PRO A 144 -9.19 -16.16 11.25
CA PRO A 144 -8.40 -16.99 12.16
C PRO A 144 -8.35 -18.45 11.75
N GLY A 145 -9.48 -19.02 11.30
CA GLY A 145 -9.52 -20.43 10.89
C GLY A 145 -8.60 -20.73 9.72
N LEU A 146 -8.61 -19.90 8.68
CA LEU A 146 -7.71 -20.05 7.52
C LEU A 146 -6.25 -19.79 7.91
N ALA A 147 -5.98 -18.77 8.74
CA ALA A 147 -4.64 -18.47 9.21
C ALA A 147 -4.04 -19.64 9.98
N ASP A 148 -4.80 -20.25 10.91
CA ASP A 148 -4.40 -21.42 11.68
C ASP A 148 -4.20 -22.66 10.79
N ALA A 149 -5.05 -22.83 9.77
CA ALA A 149 -4.93 -23.94 8.83
C ALA A 149 -3.65 -23.82 7.97
N VAL A 150 -3.31 -22.62 7.52
CA VAL A 150 -2.06 -22.33 6.79
C VAL A 150 -0.84 -22.54 7.71
N ALA A 151 -0.91 -22.05 8.96
CA ALA A 151 0.17 -22.23 9.92
C ALA A 151 0.44 -23.73 10.20
N ARG A 152 -0.60 -24.53 10.37
CA ARG A 152 -0.45 -26.01 10.53
C ARG A 152 0.16 -26.68 9.31
N LEU A 153 -0.25 -26.27 8.09
CA LEU A 153 0.28 -26.85 6.86
C LEU A 153 1.77 -26.52 6.66
N THR A 154 2.18 -25.32 7.04
CA THR A 154 3.55 -24.82 6.81
C THR A 154 4.50 -25.15 7.96
N GLY A 155 3.98 -25.52 9.13
CA GLY A 155 4.77 -25.65 10.36
C GLY A 155 5.38 -24.32 10.83
N ALA A 156 4.93 -23.20 10.28
CA ALA A 156 5.47 -21.87 10.56
C ALA A 156 4.44 -21.04 11.34
N GLU A 157 4.88 -20.40 12.42
CA GLU A 157 4.07 -19.36 13.05
C GLU A 157 3.92 -18.17 12.08
N GLY A 158 2.70 -17.65 11.97
CA GLY A 158 2.44 -16.44 11.20
C GLY A 158 3.21 -15.25 11.79
N LEU A 159 3.89 -14.49 10.95
CA LEU A 159 4.49 -13.22 11.35
C LEU A 159 3.39 -12.15 11.42
N ALA A 160 3.55 -11.19 12.30
CA ALA A 160 2.57 -10.12 12.46
C ALA A 160 3.26 -8.76 12.66
N PHE A 161 2.57 -7.70 12.25
CA PHE A 161 2.93 -6.32 12.54
C PHE A 161 1.66 -5.51 12.79
N PHE A 162 1.81 -4.32 13.40
CA PHE A 162 0.70 -3.41 13.58
C PHE A 162 0.70 -2.33 12.51
N ASP A 163 -0.48 -2.07 11.97
CA ASP A 163 -0.78 -0.97 11.07
C ASP A 163 -1.80 -0.02 11.73
N ALA A 164 -1.63 1.26 11.52
CA ALA A 164 -2.49 2.28 12.10
C ALA A 164 -3.17 3.11 11.01
N ILE A 165 -4.38 3.58 11.30
CA ILE A 165 -5.23 4.36 10.40
C ILE A 165 -5.24 5.81 10.85
N ALA A 166 -5.20 6.74 9.89
CA ALA A 166 -5.32 8.18 10.12
C ALA A 166 -6.78 8.64 10.13
N PRO A 167 -7.13 9.70 10.91
CA PRO A 167 -8.47 10.26 10.93
C PRO A 167 -8.85 10.97 9.63
N ILE A 168 -10.17 11.03 9.38
CA ILE A 168 -10.80 11.79 8.30
C ILE A 168 -11.71 12.84 8.92
N VAL A 169 -11.61 14.10 8.45
CA VAL A 169 -12.39 15.23 8.92
C VAL A 169 -13.31 15.79 7.86
N HIS A 170 -14.44 16.38 8.29
CA HIS A 170 -15.36 17.12 7.42
C HIS A 170 -14.77 18.49 7.08
N ARG A 171 -14.74 18.82 5.76
CA ARG A 171 -14.12 20.06 5.27
C ARG A 171 -14.76 21.34 5.81
N ASP A 172 -16.07 21.38 5.94
CA ASP A 172 -16.84 22.51 6.40
C ASP A 172 -16.61 22.86 7.87
N THR A 173 -15.95 21.96 8.61
CA THR A 173 -15.54 22.18 10.02
C THR A 173 -14.10 22.65 10.18
N ILE A 174 -13.36 22.79 9.07
CA ILE A 174 -11.98 23.31 9.05
C ILE A 174 -12.03 24.83 8.93
N ASP A 175 -11.32 25.53 9.82
CA ASP A 175 -11.22 26.99 9.79
C ASP A 175 -10.24 27.45 8.70
N MET A 176 -10.80 27.93 7.59
CA MET A 176 -10.01 28.40 6.44
C MET A 176 -9.45 29.82 6.59
N ASP A 177 -9.77 30.52 7.66
CA ASP A 177 -9.10 31.79 8.02
C ASP A 177 -7.71 31.52 8.64
N VAL A 178 -7.49 30.29 9.12
CA VAL A 178 -6.21 29.82 9.67
C VAL A 178 -5.50 28.89 8.70
N ALA A 179 -6.24 27.95 8.11
CA ALA A 179 -5.74 26.97 7.14
C ALA A 179 -5.76 27.52 5.71
N TRP A 180 -4.95 26.93 4.81
CA TRP A 180 -4.93 27.34 3.41
C TRP A 180 -4.68 26.16 2.45
N PHE A 181 -5.05 26.35 1.18
CA PHE A 181 -4.77 25.39 0.13
C PHE A 181 -3.40 25.61 -0.50
N GLN A 182 -2.53 24.57 -0.50
CA GLN A 182 -1.27 24.55 -1.25
C GLN A 182 -0.70 23.14 -1.29
N SER A 183 -0.20 22.71 -2.44
CA SER A 183 0.68 21.55 -2.56
C SER A 183 2.13 21.96 -2.29
N ARG A 184 2.96 21.05 -1.74
CA ARG A 184 4.37 21.38 -1.49
C ARG A 184 5.10 21.72 -2.78
N TYR A 185 5.80 22.87 -2.77
CA TYR A 185 6.50 23.42 -3.92
C TYR A 185 5.56 23.67 -5.10
N ASP A 186 4.29 23.96 -4.84
CA ASP A 186 3.23 24.23 -5.80
C ASP A 186 3.10 23.17 -6.91
N LYS A 187 3.45 21.91 -6.56
CA LYS A 187 3.40 20.81 -7.51
C LYS A 187 1.95 20.45 -7.81
N ALA A 188 1.55 20.66 -9.06
CA ALA A 188 0.36 20.07 -9.62
C ALA A 188 0.68 18.60 -10.02
N GLY A 189 -0.21 17.69 -9.67
CA GLY A 189 -0.19 16.30 -10.13
C GLY A 189 -1.34 16.03 -11.10
N PRO A 190 -1.55 14.77 -11.50
CA PRO A 190 -2.71 14.39 -12.29
C PRO A 190 -4.01 14.86 -11.62
N GLY A 191 -4.83 15.62 -12.37
CA GLY A 191 -6.09 16.20 -11.86
C GLY A 191 -5.94 17.33 -10.83
N GLY A 192 -4.71 17.72 -10.45
CA GLY A 192 -4.44 18.73 -9.43
C GLY A 192 -4.11 20.11 -10.01
N THR A 193 -4.15 21.14 -9.16
CA THR A 193 -3.89 22.54 -9.50
C THR A 193 -2.63 23.11 -8.86
N GLY A 194 -1.94 22.34 -7.99
CA GLY A 194 -0.88 22.83 -7.10
C GLY A 194 -1.39 23.38 -5.77
N ALA A 195 -2.72 23.42 -5.59
CA ALA A 195 -3.40 23.84 -4.36
C ALA A 195 -4.25 22.69 -3.77
N ASP A 196 -3.72 21.46 -3.76
CA ASP A 196 -4.52 20.24 -3.56
C ASP A 196 -4.60 19.79 -2.08
N TYR A 197 -3.78 20.37 -1.20
CA TYR A 197 -3.77 20.04 0.23
C TYR A 197 -4.22 21.24 1.07
N ILE A 198 -5.00 20.98 2.11
CA ILE A 198 -5.25 21.96 3.16
C ILE A 198 -4.08 21.87 4.15
N ASN A 199 -3.56 23.02 4.57
CA ASN A 199 -2.40 23.15 5.44
C ASN A 199 -2.78 23.90 6.71
N CYS A 200 -2.50 23.32 7.89
CA CYS A 200 -2.73 23.92 9.20
C CYS A 200 -1.37 24.26 9.84
N PRO A 201 -1.07 25.55 10.09
CA PRO A 201 0.23 25.97 10.62
C PRO A 201 0.31 25.81 12.13
N LEU A 202 1.48 25.49 12.66
CA LEU A 202 1.77 25.54 14.08
C LEU A 202 2.97 26.47 14.34
N THR A 203 2.87 27.28 15.39
CA THR A 203 4.01 27.92 16.02
C THR A 203 4.85 26.89 16.77
N ARG A 204 6.03 27.30 17.27
CA ARG A 204 6.88 26.42 18.06
C ARG A 204 6.17 25.94 19.32
N ASP A 205 5.59 26.86 20.07
CA ASP A 205 4.92 26.54 21.34
C ASP A 205 3.72 25.62 21.12
N GLN A 206 2.93 25.85 20.07
CA GLN A 206 1.81 24.97 19.67
C GLN A 206 2.29 23.57 19.29
N TYR A 207 3.40 23.48 18.56
CA TYR A 207 4.00 22.21 18.20
C TYR A 207 4.51 21.44 19.41
N GLU A 208 5.23 22.10 20.32
CA GLU A 208 5.75 21.48 21.54
C GLU A 208 4.59 20.98 22.44
N ALA A 209 3.56 21.80 22.63
CA ALA A 209 2.36 21.41 23.37
C ALA A 209 1.62 20.23 22.71
N PHE A 210 1.54 20.21 21.37
CA PHE A 210 0.94 19.12 20.61
C PHE A 210 1.73 17.81 20.77
N VAL A 211 3.06 17.86 20.70
CA VAL A 211 3.93 16.68 20.93
C VAL A 211 3.77 16.14 22.34
N ASP A 212 3.72 17.02 23.35
CA ASP A 212 3.48 16.62 24.76
C ASP A 212 2.13 15.94 24.93
N ALA A 213 1.07 16.50 24.31
CA ALA A 213 -0.26 15.91 24.34
C ALA A 213 -0.32 14.55 23.65
N LEU A 214 0.39 14.35 22.52
CA LEU A 214 0.51 13.05 21.85
C LEU A 214 1.18 11.99 22.73
N ILE A 215 2.28 12.39 23.40
CA ILE A 215 3.03 11.46 24.25
C ILE A 215 2.21 11.08 25.49
N ALA A 216 1.51 12.06 26.10
CA ALA A 216 0.69 11.87 27.29
C ALA A 216 -0.69 11.25 27.00
N GLY A 217 -1.15 11.31 25.75
CA GLY A 217 -2.48 10.87 25.33
C GLY A 217 -2.76 9.41 25.66
N GLU A 218 -4.00 9.11 26.04
CA GLU A 218 -4.44 7.74 26.35
C GLU A 218 -4.38 6.87 25.08
N LYS A 219 -3.66 5.76 25.18
CA LYS A 219 -3.39 4.86 24.06
C LYS A 219 -4.17 3.55 24.23
N THR A 220 -4.47 2.92 23.11
CA THR A 220 -4.98 1.54 23.11
C THR A 220 -3.84 0.62 23.56
N GLU A 221 -4.08 -0.12 24.63
CA GLU A 221 -3.14 -1.14 25.12
C GLU A 221 -3.24 -2.40 24.26
N PHE A 222 -2.10 -3.05 24.05
CA PHE A 222 -2.06 -4.35 23.42
C PHE A 222 -2.63 -5.39 24.38
N ARG A 223 -3.47 -6.28 23.84
CA ARG A 223 -3.93 -7.45 24.57
C ARG A 223 -2.82 -8.50 24.61
N ASP A 224 -2.81 -9.36 25.62
CA ASP A 224 -1.76 -10.38 25.83
C ASP A 224 -1.51 -11.24 24.60
N TRP A 225 -2.55 -11.56 23.83
CA TRP A 225 -2.45 -12.32 22.57
C TRP A 225 -1.87 -11.52 21.39
N GLU A 226 -1.73 -10.21 21.51
CA GLU A 226 -1.10 -9.32 20.52
C GLU A 226 0.42 -9.20 20.74
N LEU A 227 0.93 -9.72 21.86
CA LEU A 227 2.35 -9.85 22.12
C LEU A 227 2.92 -11.07 21.38
N THR A 228 4.20 -11.02 21.03
CA THR A 228 4.89 -12.19 20.49
C THR A 228 5.02 -13.27 21.58
N SER A 229 5.22 -14.53 21.18
CA SER A 229 5.48 -15.64 22.09
C SER A 229 6.66 -15.41 23.06
N ALA A 230 7.52 -14.44 22.77
CA ALA A 230 8.63 -14.00 23.64
C ALA A 230 8.24 -12.81 24.56
N GLY A 231 6.97 -12.44 24.65
CA GLY A 231 6.50 -11.29 25.46
C GLY A 231 6.91 -9.92 24.93
N LYS A 232 7.45 -9.84 23.70
CA LYS A 232 7.81 -8.58 23.06
C LYS A 232 6.62 -8.03 22.27
N ALA A 233 6.41 -6.71 22.31
CA ALA A 233 5.41 -6.07 21.47
C ALA A 233 5.67 -6.36 19.98
N THR A 234 4.62 -6.75 19.25
CA THR A 234 4.67 -6.91 17.80
C THR A 234 5.14 -5.59 17.15
N PRO A 235 6.12 -5.62 16.23
CA PRO A 235 6.65 -4.40 15.65
C PRO A 235 5.60 -3.67 14.81
N TYR A 236 5.71 -2.33 14.77
CA TYR A 236 4.98 -1.53 13.79
C TYR A 236 5.66 -1.58 12.44
N PHE A 237 4.88 -1.48 11.38
CA PHE A 237 5.41 -1.20 10.06
C PHE A 237 5.90 0.25 9.98
N ASP A 238 7.14 0.49 9.56
CA ASP A 238 7.73 1.84 9.55
C ASP A 238 6.96 2.83 8.66
N GLY A 239 6.30 2.37 7.60
CA GLY A 239 5.49 3.20 6.71
C GLY A 239 4.15 3.66 7.29
N CYS A 240 3.65 2.98 8.32
CA CYS A 240 2.38 3.27 9.01
C CYS A 240 2.57 3.44 10.52
N LEU A 241 3.73 3.94 10.92
CA LEU A 241 4.08 4.15 12.32
C LEU A 241 3.10 5.16 12.95
N PRO A 242 2.50 4.84 14.11
CA PRO A 242 1.64 5.79 14.83
C PRO A 242 2.37 7.10 15.15
N ILE A 243 1.66 8.22 14.99
CA ILE A 243 2.26 9.55 15.15
C ILE A 243 2.83 9.77 16.56
N GLU A 244 2.18 9.27 17.61
CA GLU A 244 2.68 9.31 18.97
C GLU A 244 3.96 8.47 19.16
N VAL A 245 4.11 7.34 18.44
CA VAL A 245 5.34 6.55 18.46
C VAL A 245 6.47 7.28 17.73
N MET A 246 6.16 8.01 16.66
CA MET A 246 7.13 8.90 16.01
C MET A 246 7.57 10.01 16.95
N ALA A 247 6.64 10.62 17.70
CA ALA A 247 6.92 11.65 18.71
C ALA A 247 7.82 11.14 19.85
N GLU A 248 7.59 9.91 20.31
CA GLU A 248 8.41 9.22 21.33
C GLU A 248 9.86 8.98 20.87
N ARG A 249 10.10 8.79 19.56
CA ARG A 249 11.46 8.62 19.00
C ARG A 249 12.29 9.92 19.05
N GLY A 250 11.66 11.06 19.19
CA GLY A 250 12.31 12.37 19.34
C GLY A 250 11.36 13.51 19.00
N ARG A 251 11.42 14.58 19.77
CA ARG A 251 10.50 15.72 19.67
C ARG A 251 10.46 16.36 18.26
N GLU A 252 11.60 16.40 17.56
CA GLU A 252 11.69 16.97 16.21
C GLU A 252 11.32 15.99 15.09
N THR A 253 11.06 14.71 15.40
CA THR A 253 10.80 13.67 14.40
C THR A 253 9.61 14.03 13.50
N LEU A 254 8.53 14.55 14.08
CA LEU A 254 7.33 14.91 13.31
C LEU A 254 7.59 16.08 12.36
N ARG A 255 8.41 17.06 12.77
CA ARG A 255 8.76 18.23 11.98
C ARG A 255 9.68 17.90 10.80
N HIS A 256 10.43 16.80 10.86
CA HIS A 256 11.20 16.26 9.75
C HIS A 256 10.45 15.19 8.94
N GLY A 257 9.29 14.76 9.45
CA GLY A 257 8.39 13.76 8.87
C GLY A 257 7.07 14.36 8.37
N PRO A 258 5.92 13.92 8.95
CA PRO A 258 4.59 14.29 8.46
C PRO A 258 4.27 15.78 8.63
N MET A 259 4.85 16.44 9.62
CA MET A 259 4.57 17.86 9.92
C MET A 259 5.65 18.83 9.40
N LYS A 260 6.46 18.44 8.44
CA LYS A 260 7.52 19.32 7.89
C LYS A 260 6.92 20.58 7.25
N PRO A 261 7.50 21.79 7.49
CA PRO A 261 6.98 23.04 6.93
C PRO A 261 7.53 23.40 5.56
N PHE A 262 8.54 22.69 5.04
CA PHE A 262 9.27 23.07 3.84
C PHE A 262 8.40 22.98 2.57
N GLY A 263 8.59 23.96 1.65
CA GLY A 263 7.87 24.05 0.39
C GLY A 263 6.43 24.55 0.53
N LEU A 264 6.11 25.21 1.65
CA LEU A 264 4.80 25.82 1.94
C LEU A 264 4.98 27.26 2.39
N THR A 265 4.05 28.14 1.97
CA THR A 265 4.00 29.55 2.36
C THR A 265 2.61 29.85 2.89
N ASN A 266 2.50 30.31 4.13
CA ASN A 266 1.22 30.68 4.71
C ASN A 266 0.74 32.04 4.14
N PRO A 267 -0.35 32.09 3.34
CA PRO A 267 -0.84 33.34 2.76
C PRO A 267 -1.42 34.30 3.80
N HIS A 268 -1.88 33.80 4.97
CA HIS A 268 -2.40 34.64 6.03
C HIS A 268 -1.27 35.32 6.83
N ASN A 269 -0.04 34.79 6.77
CA ASN A 269 1.15 35.41 7.38
C ASN A 269 2.41 35.08 6.56
N PRO A 270 2.60 35.71 5.40
CA PRO A 270 3.73 35.40 4.48
C PRO A 270 5.11 35.73 5.08
N ALA A 271 5.16 36.64 6.05
CA ALA A 271 6.41 37.06 6.69
C ALA A 271 6.93 36.03 7.71
N ALA A 272 6.05 35.22 8.29
CA ALA A 272 6.41 34.23 9.29
C ALA A 272 6.32 32.81 8.73
N LYS A 273 7.45 32.09 8.71
CA LYS A 273 7.45 30.68 8.37
C LYS A 273 6.83 29.87 9.51
N PRO A 274 5.83 29.01 9.25
CA PRO A 274 5.32 28.12 10.28
C PRO A 274 6.43 27.19 10.78
N TYR A 275 6.42 26.90 12.08
CA TYR A 275 7.39 25.98 12.67
C TYR A 275 7.13 24.54 12.23
N ALA A 276 5.85 24.13 12.17
CA ALA A 276 5.39 22.88 11.62
C ALA A 276 4.08 23.08 10.85
N VAL A 277 3.71 22.14 9.99
CA VAL A 277 2.46 22.19 9.23
C VAL A 277 1.83 20.82 9.18
N VAL A 278 0.56 20.71 9.57
CA VAL A 278 -0.28 19.54 9.34
C VAL A 278 -0.93 19.66 7.96
N GLN A 279 -0.83 18.62 7.15
CA GLN A 279 -1.46 18.57 5.84
C GLN A 279 -2.66 17.64 5.83
N LEU A 280 -3.74 18.09 5.18
CA LEU A 280 -4.92 17.28 4.94
C LEU A 280 -5.09 17.08 3.43
N ARG A 281 -5.35 15.83 3.03
CA ARG A 281 -5.56 15.45 1.64
C ARG A 281 -7.03 15.13 1.40
N GLN A 282 -7.54 15.57 0.26
CA GLN A 282 -8.91 15.25 -0.18
C GLN A 282 -9.12 13.72 -0.20
N ASP A 283 -10.23 13.26 0.37
CA ASP A 283 -10.55 11.83 0.53
C ASP A 283 -11.73 11.37 -0.36
N ASN A 284 -12.51 12.30 -0.91
CA ASN A 284 -13.60 12.00 -1.84
C ASN A 284 -13.69 13.03 -2.99
N ALA A 285 -14.34 12.67 -4.10
CA ALA A 285 -14.44 13.53 -5.29
C ALA A 285 -15.20 14.84 -5.02
N LEU A 286 -16.15 14.83 -4.08
CA LEU A 286 -16.91 16.04 -3.71
C LEU A 286 -16.09 17.07 -2.94
N GLY A 287 -14.89 16.71 -2.45
CA GLY A 287 -14.06 17.58 -1.63
C GLY A 287 -14.68 17.91 -0.26
N THR A 288 -15.53 17.06 0.25
CA THR A 288 -16.21 17.23 1.56
C THR A 288 -15.49 16.55 2.71
N LEU A 289 -14.59 15.59 2.42
CA LEU A 289 -13.83 14.81 3.37
C LEU A 289 -12.33 14.94 3.14
N TYR A 290 -11.56 15.08 4.23
CA TYR A 290 -10.12 15.24 4.19
C TYR A 290 -9.42 14.33 5.18
N ASN A 291 -8.44 13.55 4.72
CA ASN A 291 -7.60 12.69 5.54
C ASN A 291 -6.41 13.47 6.11
N ILE A 292 -6.14 13.35 7.40
CA ILE A 292 -4.97 13.97 8.05
C ILE A 292 -3.73 13.14 7.69
N VAL A 293 -2.86 13.69 6.85
CA VAL A 293 -1.73 12.96 6.26
C VAL A 293 -0.65 12.63 7.29
N GLY A 294 -0.35 11.35 7.44
CA GLY A 294 0.71 10.89 8.34
C GLY A 294 0.30 10.85 9.82
N PHE A 295 -1.00 10.95 10.12
CA PHE A 295 -1.55 10.93 11.46
C PHE A 295 -2.19 9.58 11.83
N GLN A 296 -1.61 8.50 11.36
CA GLN A 296 -1.96 7.17 11.86
C GLN A 296 -1.74 7.14 13.37
N THR A 297 -2.67 6.52 14.12
CA THR A 297 -2.63 6.64 15.58
C THR A 297 -3.21 5.41 16.29
N LYS A 298 -2.67 5.10 17.47
CA LYS A 298 -3.21 4.16 18.45
C LYS A 298 -3.87 4.86 19.66
N LEU A 299 -3.99 6.19 19.63
CA LEU A 299 -4.72 6.92 20.65
C LEU A 299 -6.17 6.44 20.74
N ARG A 300 -6.76 6.43 21.92
CA ARG A 300 -8.20 6.21 22.10
C ARG A 300 -9.01 7.35 21.49
N HIS A 301 -10.21 7.08 21.03
CA HIS A 301 -11.04 8.03 20.28
C HIS A 301 -11.25 9.38 21.00
N GLY A 302 -11.45 9.36 22.33
CA GLY A 302 -11.57 10.59 23.12
C GLY A 302 -10.28 11.43 23.11
N ALA A 303 -9.13 10.78 23.26
CA ALA A 303 -7.83 11.43 23.20
C ALA A 303 -7.53 11.97 21.79
N GLN A 304 -7.86 11.23 20.73
CA GLN A 304 -7.73 11.71 19.35
C GLN A 304 -8.48 13.00 19.12
N THR A 305 -9.76 13.04 19.51
CA THR A 305 -10.61 14.23 19.34
C THR A 305 -10.03 15.44 20.07
N ALA A 306 -9.63 15.27 21.34
CA ALA A 306 -9.08 16.35 22.14
C ALA A 306 -7.74 16.87 21.59
N ILE A 307 -6.82 15.97 21.24
CA ILE A 307 -5.47 16.32 20.79
C ILE A 307 -5.50 16.90 19.37
N PHE A 308 -6.26 16.34 18.45
CA PHE A 308 -6.28 16.82 17.06
C PHE A 308 -7.06 18.13 16.91
N ARG A 309 -8.01 18.41 17.79
CA ARG A 309 -8.65 19.74 17.89
C ARG A 309 -7.74 20.83 18.47
N ALA A 310 -6.60 20.49 19.05
CA ALA A 310 -5.59 21.49 19.44
C ALA A 310 -4.75 21.99 18.24
N ILE A 311 -4.90 21.42 17.06
CA ILE A 311 -4.23 21.87 15.83
C ILE A 311 -4.95 23.12 15.33
N PRO A 312 -4.23 24.27 15.10
CA PRO A 312 -4.82 25.47 14.55
C PRO A 312 -5.55 25.22 13.24
N GLY A 313 -6.80 25.66 13.17
CA GLY A 313 -7.71 25.41 12.05
C GLY A 313 -8.56 24.14 12.20
N LEU A 314 -8.30 23.30 13.20
CA LEU A 314 -9.09 22.09 13.50
C LEU A 314 -9.83 22.13 14.83
N GLU A 315 -9.92 23.29 15.49
CA GLU A 315 -10.51 23.44 16.84
C GLU A 315 -11.97 22.96 16.88
N ARG A 316 -12.68 23.13 15.78
CA ARG A 316 -14.09 22.71 15.62
C ARG A 316 -14.26 21.48 14.72
N ALA A 317 -13.15 20.79 14.40
CA ALA A 317 -13.19 19.67 13.45
C ALA A 317 -14.14 18.56 13.91
N GLU A 318 -14.99 18.13 12.99
CA GLU A 318 -15.81 16.94 13.12
C GLU A 318 -15.17 15.80 12.32
N PHE A 319 -15.00 14.66 12.99
CA PHE A 319 -14.32 13.50 12.40
C PHE A 319 -15.35 12.58 11.79
N ALA A 320 -15.33 12.44 10.45
CA ALA A 320 -16.10 11.42 9.74
C ALA A 320 -15.61 10.00 10.11
N ARG A 321 -14.31 9.89 10.43
CA ARG A 321 -13.68 8.66 10.90
C ARG A 321 -12.53 9.00 11.84
N LEU A 322 -12.43 8.30 12.96
CA LEU A 322 -11.26 8.34 13.83
C LEU A 322 -10.26 7.27 13.42
N GLY A 323 -9.00 7.47 13.80
CA GLY A 323 -7.93 6.52 13.60
C GLY A 323 -8.08 5.27 14.47
N GLY A 324 -7.34 4.24 14.14
CA GLY A 324 -7.33 2.97 14.86
C GLY A 324 -6.09 2.16 14.54
N ILE A 325 -5.90 1.08 15.29
CA ILE A 325 -4.80 0.14 15.10
C ILE A 325 -5.33 -1.24 14.75
N HIS A 326 -4.67 -1.92 13.81
CA HIS A 326 -5.01 -3.27 13.40
C HIS A 326 -3.74 -4.13 13.44
N ARG A 327 -3.91 -5.39 13.86
CA ARG A 327 -2.88 -6.41 13.73
C ARG A 327 -2.97 -7.04 12.34
N ASN A 328 -1.90 -6.91 11.59
CA ASN A 328 -1.75 -7.49 10.26
C ASN A 328 -0.93 -8.77 10.35
N SER A 329 -1.36 -9.81 9.65
CA SER A 329 -0.64 -11.07 9.56
C SER A 329 -0.05 -11.25 8.16
N TYR A 330 1.14 -11.85 8.09
CA TYR A 330 1.80 -12.18 6.83
C TYR A 330 2.62 -13.48 6.97
N LEU A 331 3.02 -14.05 5.84
CA LEU A 331 3.83 -15.26 5.77
C LEU A 331 5.32 -14.90 5.74
N ASN A 332 6.15 -15.79 6.26
CA ASN A 332 7.58 -15.77 5.94
C ASN A 332 7.80 -16.32 4.52
N SER A 333 7.35 -15.52 3.53
CA SER A 333 7.25 -15.94 2.13
C SER A 333 8.56 -16.41 1.52
N PRO A 334 9.75 -15.83 1.82
CA PRO A 334 11.02 -16.34 1.30
C PRO A 334 11.28 -17.81 1.62
N SER A 335 10.84 -18.27 2.79
CA SER A 335 11.00 -19.69 3.18
C SER A 335 9.90 -20.58 2.61
N LEU A 336 8.68 -20.06 2.46
CA LEU A 336 7.47 -20.84 2.19
C LEU A 336 7.08 -20.89 0.72
N LEU A 337 7.36 -19.83 -0.05
CA LEU A 337 6.91 -19.70 -1.44
C LEU A 337 8.04 -19.98 -2.44
N ASP A 338 7.68 -20.51 -3.60
CA ASP A 338 8.55 -20.56 -4.76
C ASP A 338 8.48 -19.23 -5.57
N ARG A 339 9.32 -19.09 -6.59
CA ARG A 339 9.37 -17.90 -7.47
C ARG A 339 8.06 -17.61 -8.23
N ARG A 340 7.13 -18.56 -8.28
CA ARG A 340 5.79 -18.43 -8.86
C ARG A 340 4.72 -18.20 -7.80
N LEU A 341 5.13 -17.81 -6.57
CA LEU A 341 4.25 -17.55 -5.43
C LEU A 341 3.48 -18.77 -4.93
N ARG A 342 3.84 -19.99 -5.36
CA ARG A 342 3.19 -21.23 -4.92
C ARG A 342 3.79 -21.68 -3.59
N LEU A 343 2.93 -22.19 -2.73
CA LEU A 343 3.37 -22.79 -1.47
C LEU A 343 4.18 -24.07 -1.74
N LYS A 344 5.40 -24.14 -1.23
CA LYS A 344 6.29 -25.31 -1.44
C LYS A 344 5.70 -26.60 -0.90
N ALA A 345 4.92 -26.53 0.21
CA ALA A 345 4.27 -27.67 0.84
C ALA A 345 3.02 -28.16 0.05
N ASP A 346 2.34 -27.27 -0.68
CA ASP A 346 1.18 -27.58 -1.52
C ASP A 346 1.14 -26.65 -2.73
N PRO A 347 1.77 -27.02 -3.88
CA PRO A 347 1.92 -26.14 -5.04
C PRO A 347 0.61 -25.76 -5.75
N ARG A 348 -0.54 -26.38 -5.43
CA ARG A 348 -1.85 -25.94 -5.92
C ARG A 348 -2.29 -24.62 -5.27
N LEU A 349 -1.73 -24.28 -4.11
CA LEU A 349 -1.98 -23.06 -3.38
C LEU A 349 -0.95 -21.99 -3.74
N ARG A 350 -1.42 -20.85 -4.23
CA ARG A 350 -0.63 -19.65 -4.51
C ARG A 350 -1.05 -18.55 -3.57
N PHE A 351 -0.12 -17.72 -3.14
CA PHE A 351 -0.41 -16.56 -2.29
C PHE A 351 -0.19 -15.25 -3.04
N ALA A 352 -1.03 -14.25 -2.76
CA ALA A 352 -0.92 -12.93 -3.40
C ALA A 352 -1.33 -11.80 -2.46
N GLY A 353 -0.77 -10.63 -2.69
CA GLY A 353 -1.06 -9.42 -1.92
C GLY A 353 -0.31 -9.35 -0.60
N GLN A 354 -0.78 -8.51 0.31
CA GLN A 354 -0.08 -8.15 1.56
C GLN A 354 0.27 -9.36 2.44
N ILE A 355 -0.52 -10.42 2.40
CA ILE A 355 -0.23 -11.67 3.11
C ILE A 355 1.14 -12.26 2.73
N THR A 356 1.70 -11.93 1.56
CA THR A 356 3.03 -12.37 1.12
C THR A 356 4.18 -11.52 1.68
N GLY A 357 3.89 -10.50 2.50
CA GLY A 357 4.91 -9.59 3.02
C GLY A 357 5.33 -8.49 2.04
N CYS A 358 4.54 -8.23 1.00
CA CYS A 358 4.59 -6.94 0.32
C CYS A 358 3.74 -5.93 1.11
N GLU A 359 4.15 -4.67 1.14
CA GLU A 359 3.40 -3.63 1.84
C GLU A 359 2.94 -2.54 0.86
N GLY A 360 1.67 -2.14 0.99
CA GLY A 360 1.02 -1.12 0.18
C GLY A 360 -0.05 -1.66 -0.77
N TYR A 361 -0.99 -0.78 -1.12
CA TYR A 361 -2.13 -1.12 -1.99
C TYR A 361 -1.68 -1.54 -3.38
N VAL A 362 -0.76 -0.77 -3.96
CA VAL A 362 -0.27 -1.01 -5.33
C VAL A 362 0.57 -2.27 -5.38
N GLU A 363 1.42 -2.48 -4.40
CA GLU A 363 2.23 -3.69 -4.27
C GLU A 363 1.36 -4.93 -4.14
N SER A 364 0.31 -4.85 -3.31
CA SER A 364 -0.65 -5.94 -3.14
C SER A 364 -1.36 -6.27 -4.45
N ALA A 365 -1.84 -5.25 -5.17
CA ALA A 365 -2.47 -5.42 -6.47
C ALA A 365 -1.50 -5.99 -7.51
N ALA A 366 -0.25 -5.51 -7.56
CA ALA A 366 0.78 -5.98 -8.49
C ALA A 366 1.12 -7.46 -8.29
N VAL A 367 1.23 -7.90 -7.02
CA VAL A 367 1.43 -9.33 -6.71
C VAL A 367 0.20 -10.15 -7.14
N GLY A 368 -1.02 -9.61 -6.93
CA GLY A 368 -2.26 -10.21 -7.44
C GLY A 368 -2.28 -10.34 -8.95
N LEU A 369 -1.88 -9.29 -9.67
CA LEU A 369 -1.79 -9.26 -11.13
C LEU A 369 -0.91 -10.41 -11.67
N ILE A 370 0.29 -10.55 -11.12
CA ILE A 370 1.24 -11.59 -11.57
C ILE A 370 0.76 -12.98 -11.14
N ALA A 371 0.22 -13.14 -9.93
CA ALA A 371 -0.34 -14.40 -9.48
C ALA A 371 -1.48 -14.87 -10.41
N GLY A 372 -2.35 -13.96 -10.82
CA GLY A 372 -3.43 -14.23 -11.77
C GLY A 372 -2.92 -14.64 -13.14
N ARG A 373 -1.96 -13.91 -13.72
CA ARG A 373 -1.35 -14.23 -15.02
C ARG A 373 -0.64 -15.60 -15.00
N MET A 374 0.09 -15.91 -13.92
CA MET A 374 0.75 -17.21 -13.77
C MET A 374 -0.27 -18.35 -13.67
N ALA A 375 -1.34 -18.18 -12.88
CA ALA A 375 -2.40 -19.19 -12.76
C ALA A 375 -3.13 -19.41 -14.10
N ALA A 376 -3.43 -18.34 -14.82
CA ALA A 376 -4.06 -18.43 -16.13
C ALA A 376 -3.16 -19.14 -17.17
N ALA A 377 -1.87 -18.82 -17.20
CA ALA A 377 -0.91 -19.47 -18.10
C ALA A 377 -0.80 -20.97 -17.80
N GLU A 378 -0.68 -21.34 -16.53
CA GLU A 378 -0.66 -22.76 -16.11
C GLU A 378 -1.95 -23.49 -16.50
N ARG A 379 -3.12 -22.85 -16.34
CA ARG A 379 -4.41 -23.41 -16.76
C ARG A 379 -4.50 -23.64 -18.27
N GLN A 380 -3.74 -22.87 -19.05
CA GLN A 380 -3.61 -23.00 -20.50
C GLN A 380 -2.44 -23.91 -20.94
N GLY A 381 -1.81 -24.62 -20.00
CA GLY A 381 -0.67 -25.50 -20.29
C GLY A 381 0.63 -24.77 -20.64
N ARG A 382 0.73 -23.47 -20.29
CA ARG A 382 1.92 -22.65 -20.53
C ARG A 382 2.64 -22.34 -19.21
N ALA A 383 3.94 -22.17 -19.27
CA ALA A 383 4.71 -21.61 -18.16
C ALA A 383 4.91 -20.10 -18.38
N LEU A 384 4.64 -19.30 -17.35
CA LEU A 384 4.98 -17.88 -17.33
C LEU A 384 6.07 -17.68 -16.28
N ASP A 385 7.23 -17.21 -16.72
CA ASP A 385 8.30 -16.86 -15.80
C ASP A 385 8.04 -15.50 -15.15
N PRO A 386 8.52 -15.29 -13.91
CA PRO A 386 8.40 -13.99 -13.25
C PRO A 386 9.00 -12.85 -14.08
N PRO A 387 8.47 -11.63 -14.00
CA PRO A 387 9.13 -10.47 -14.59
C PRO A 387 10.57 -10.31 -14.06
N PRO A 388 11.48 -9.71 -14.87
CA PRO A 388 12.87 -9.51 -14.47
C PRO A 388 13.01 -8.71 -13.18
N ALA A 389 13.99 -9.03 -12.35
CA ALA A 389 14.28 -8.29 -11.13
C ALA A 389 14.64 -6.80 -11.38
N THR A 390 14.93 -6.44 -12.63
CA THR A 390 15.16 -5.06 -13.08
C THR A 390 13.88 -4.23 -13.22
N THR A 391 12.70 -4.86 -13.23
CA THR A 391 11.39 -4.20 -13.19
C THR A 391 10.94 -3.97 -11.75
N ALA A 392 9.97 -3.07 -11.51
CA ALA A 392 9.44 -2.83 -10.17
C ALA A 392 8.71 -4.05 -9.61
N ILE A 393 7.88 -4.70 -10.43
CA ILE A 393 7.18 -5.94 -10.06
C ILE A 393 8.18 -7.06 -9.82
N GLY A 394 9.14 -7.26 -10.71
CA GLY A 394 10.15 -8.32 -10.56
C GLY A 394 11.03 -8.13 -9.33
N ALA A 395 11.44 -6.89 -9.01
CA ALA A 395 12.16 -6.55 -7.80
C ALA A 395 11.35 -6.86 -6.53
N LEU A 396 10.06 -6.54 -6.54
CA LEU A 396 9.13 -6.87 -5.45
C LEU A 396 8.98 -8.38 -5.28
N LEU A 397 8.75 -9.12 -6.37
CA LEU A 397 8.67 -10.59 -6.35
C LEU A 397 9.96 -11.22 -5.82
N ASN A 398 11.12 -10.71 -6.27
CA ASN A 398 12.41 -11.17 -5.79
C ASN A 398 12.58 -10.96 -4.29
N HIS A 399 12.07 -9.84 -3.74
CA HIS A 399 12.04 -9.60 -2.30
C HIS A 399 11.19 -10.65 -1.58
N ILE A 400 9.94 -10.84 -1.96
CA ILE A 400 9.00 -11.73 -1.26
C ILE A 400 9.29 -13.22 -1.49
N THR A 401 10.07 -13.59 -2.48
CA THR A 401 10.46 -15.00 -2.73
C THR A 401 11.92 -15.30 -2.36
N GLY A 402 12.62 -14.33 -1.74
CA GLY A 402 13.94 -14.53 -1.15
C GLY A 402 15.13 -14.47 -2.11
N GLY A 403 14.93 -14.07 -3.38
CA GLY A 403 16.02 -14.02 -4.36
C GLY A 403 17.16 -13.05 -4.03
N HIS A 404 16.91 -12.02 -3.22
CA HIS A 404 17.96 -11.10 -2.77
C HIS A 404 18.71 -11.59 -1.52
N VAL A 405 18.18 -12.55 -0.77
CA VAL A 405 18.81 -13.11 0.45
C VAL A 405 20.02 -13.97 0.09
N THR A 406 20.02 -14.56 -1.12
CA THR A 406 21.12 -15.39 -1.62
C THR A 406 22.36 -14.62 -2.02
N THR A 407 22.25 -13.28 -2.20
CA THR A 407 23.34 -12.43 -2.68
C THR A 407 24.05 -11.62 -1.57
N ILE A 408 23.50 -11.62 -0.36
CA ILE A 408 24.08 -10.90 0.77
C ILE A 408 24.35 -11.91 1.88
N ASP A 409 25.61 -12.06 2.24
CA ASP A 409 26.10 -12.85 3.39
C ASP A 409 25.65 -12.18 4.70
N ALA A 410 24.35 -12.13 4.89
CA ALA A 410 23.68 -11.51 6.01
C ALA A 410 23.07 -12.62 6.87
N GLY A 411 23.57 -12.74 8.09
CA GLY A 411 23.01 -13.66 9.10
C GLY A 411 21.49 -13.57 9.19
N PRO A 412 20.82 -14.36 10.02
CA PRO A 412 19.36 -14.53 10.03
C PRO A 412 18.65 -13.18 10.26
N ARG A 413 18.37 -12.45 9.20
CA ARG A 413 17.52 -11.29 9.22
C ARG A 413 16.09 -11.77 9.12
N SER A 414 15.25 -11.35 10.06
CA SER A 414 13.82 -11.57 9.96
C SER A 414 13.29 -10.91 8.71
N PHE A 415 12.57 -11.64 7.86
CA PHE A 415 11.86 -11.10 6.73
C PHE A 415 10.86 -10.03 7.20
N GLN A 416 10.90 -8.86 6.58
CA GLN A 416 10.05 -7.72 6.92
C GLN A 416 9.22 -7.31 5.72
N PRO A 417 7.93 -6.97 5.89
CA PRO A 417 7.13 -6.37 4.84
C PRO A 417 7.81 -5.12 4.28
N MET A 418 7.71 -4.92 2.95
CA MET A 418 8.37 -3.82 2.31
C MET A 418 7.56 -3.26 1.14
N ASN A 419 7.58 -1.92 1.02
CA ASN A 419 7.13 -1.23 -0.17
C ASN A 419 8.17 -1.34 -1.29
N VAL A 420 7.71 -1.26 -2.54
CA VAL A 420 8.61 -1.13 -3.68
C VAL A 420 9.47 0.14 -3.56
N ASN A 421 10.77 -0.01 -3.73
CA ASN A 421 11.74 1.09 -3.71
C ASN A 421 12.93 0.74 -4.60
N PHE A 422 13.69 1.74 -5.04
CA PHE A 422 14.84 1.51 -5.92
C PHE A 422 16.01 0.73 -5.28
N GLY A 423 15.98 0.52 -3.96
CA GLY A 423 16.95 -0.35 -3.28
C GLY A 423 16.72 -1.85 -3.56
N LEU A 424 15.53 -2.24 -3.99
CA LEU A 424 15.21 -3.61 -4.40
C LEU A 424 15.69 -3.95 -5.81
N PHE A 425 15.95 -2.92 -6.64
CA PHE A 425 16.37 -3.14 -8.02
C PHE A 425 17.87 -3.52 -8.07
N PRO A 426 18.27 -4.44 -8.93
CA PRO A 426 19.66 -4.68 -9.19
C PRO A 426 20.40 -3.39 -9.56
N PRO A 427 21.65 -3.19 -9.12
CA PRO A 427 22.41 -1.99 -9.45
C PRO A 427 22.55 -1.80 -10.96
N LEU A 428 22.79 -0.55 -11.38
CA LEU A 428 23.18 -0.26 -12.75
C LEU A 428 24.61 -0.76 -12.98
N THR A 429 24.88 -1.36 -14.14
CA THR A 429 26.22 -1.78 -14.55
C THR A 429 27.17 -0.59 -14.72
N GLU A 430 26.63 0.54 -15.19
CA GLU A 430 27.37 1.78 -15.34
C GLU A 430 26.69 2.95 -14.66
N ALA A 431 27.47 3.83 -14.04
CA ALA A 431 26.95 5.05 -13.45
C ALA A 431 26.51 6.03 -14.55
N PRO A 432 25.32 6.65 -14.48
CA PRO A 432 24.90 7.64 -15.46
C PRO A 432 25.82 8.86 -15.45
N LYS A 433 26.06 9.41 -16.64
CA LYS A 433 26.83 10.62 -16.90
C LYS A 433 25.91 11.73 -17.40
N ALA A 434 26.34 12.97 -17.33
CA ALA A 434 25.68 14.08 -18.01
C ALA A 434 25.83 13.94 -19.55
N ASP A 435 25.00 14.65 -20.31
CA ASP A 435 24.99 14.59 -21.79
C ASP A 435 26.36 15.03 -22.38
N ASP A 436 27.08 15.89 -21.67
CA ASP A 436 28.44 16.33 -22.01
C ASP A 436 29.55 15.33 -21.58
N GLY A 437 29.19 14.17 -21.03
CA GLY A 437 30.10 13.15 -20.52
C GLY A 437 30.66 13.43 -19.11
N ARG A 438 30.31 14.55 -18.50
CA ARG A 438 30.74 14.95 -17.14
C ARG A 438 30.18 13.99 -16.09
N ARG A 439 30.98 13.74 -15.05
CA ARG A 439 30.53 12.94 -13.89
C ARG A 439 29.52 13.72 -13.04
N LEU A 440 28.32 13.18 -12.87
CA LEU A 440 27.26 13.74 -12.03
C LEU A 440 27.61 13.69 -10.54
N ARG A 441 27.13 14.68 -9.76
CA ARG A 441 27.34 14.76 -8.30
C ARG A 441 26.06 15.12 -7.57
N GLY A 442 26.02 14.83 -6.26
CA GLY A 442 24.94 15.24 -5.36
C GLY A 442 23.52 14.86 -5.84
N PRO A 443 22.55 15.76 -5.73
CA PRO A 443 21.15 15.52 -6.12
C PRO A 443 20.97 15.16 -7.60
N GLU A 444 21.77 15.77 -8.50
CA GLU A 444 21.75 15.48 -9.93
C GLU A 444 22.09 14.00 -10.21
N LYS A 445 23.17 13.48 -9.58
CA LYS A 445 23.54 12.06 -9.66
C LYS A 445 22.45 11.14 -9.14
N ALA A 446 21.83 11.49 -8.00
CA ALA A 446 20.76 10.70 -7.41
C ALA A 446 19.53 10.63 -8.32
N ARG A 447 19.14 11.76 -8.92
CA ARG A 447 18.04 11.84 -9.89
C ARG A 447 18.32 11.04 -11.14
N ALA A 448 19.49 11.23 -11.75
CA ALA A 448 19.90 10.51 -12.96
C ALA A 448 19.95 8.98 -12.73
N LYS A 449 20.43 8.53 -11.55
CA LYS A 449 20.39 7.11 -11.18
C LYS A 449 18.98 6.56 -11.17
N LYS A 450 18.02 7.26 -10.56
CA LYS A 450 16.60 6.84 -10.51
C LYS A 450 16.00 6.78 -11.92
N GLN A 451 16.24 7.79 -12.75
CA GLN A 451 15.79 7.83 -14.13
C GLN A 451 16.36 6.68 -14.98
N ALA A 452 17.63 6.36 -14.81
CA ALA A 452 18.27 5.23 -15.51
C ALA A 452 17.67 3.87 -15.09
N LEU A 453 17.42 3.67 -13.77
CA LEU A 453 16.73 2.48 -13.26
C LEU A 453 15.31 2.37 -13.83
N SER A 454 14.57 3.47 -13.83
CA SER A 454 13.22 3.52 -14.40
C SER A 454 13.19 3.23 -15.91
N ALA A 455 14.12 3.78 -16.67
CA ALA A 455 14.23 3.53 -18.11
C ALA A 455 14.63 2.07 -18.41
N ARG A 456 15.51 1.48 -17.60
CA ARG A 456 15.85 0.05 -17.68
C ARG A 456 14.60 -0.81 -17.41
N ALA A 457 13.89 -0.53 -16.34
CA ALA A 457 12.67 -1.26 -15.97
C ALA A 457 11.63 -1.26 -17.09
N ALA A 458 11.42 -0.12 -17.77
CA ALA A 458 10.50 -0.04 -18.91
C ALA A 458 10.92 -0.97 -20.06
N ARG A 459 12.18 -0.87 -20.50
CA ARG A 459 12.69 -1.72 -21.59
C ARG A 459 12.63 -3.22 -21.28
N ASP A 460 12.93 -3.58 -20.04
CA ASP A 460 12.97 -4.97 -19.64
C ASP A 460 11.57 -5.54 -19.45
N LEU A 461 10.61 -4.72 -19.01
CA LEU A 461 9.19 -5.09 -19.00
C LEU A 461 8.65 -5.31 -20.43
N ASP A 462 8.93 -4.39 -21.35
CA ASP A 462 8.50 -4.52 -22.75
C ASP A 462 9.02 -5.81 -23.38
N ARG A 463 10.30 -6.14 -23.15
CA ARG A 463 10.88 -7.41 -23.62
C ARG A 463 10.17 -8.63 -23.03
N TRP A 464 9.92 -8.61 -21.71
CA TRP A 464 9.23 -9.70 -21.04
C TRP A 464 7.80 -9.89 -21.56
N LEU A 465 7.06 -8.79 -21.77
CA LEU A 465 5.71 -8.83 -22.35
C LEU A 465 5.68 -9.39 -23.76
N CYS A 466 6.71 -9.13 -24.57
CA CYS A 466 6.85 -9.65 -25.92
C CYS A 466 7.42 -11.09 -25.97
N GLY A 467 7.68 -11.74 -24.84
CA GLY A 467 8.29 -13.09 -24.79
C GLY A 467 9.75 -13.14 -25.20
N GLY A 468 10.45 -12.00 -25.21
CA GLY A 468 11.87 -11.91 -25.52
C GLY A 468 12.76 -12.42 -24.37
N PRO A 469 14.03 -12.80 -24.67
CA PRO A 469 14.98 -13.20 -23.64
C PRO A 469 15.23 -12.03 -22.67
N VAL A 470 15.11 -12.35 -21.39
CA VAL A 470 15.33 -11.41 -20.29
C VAL A 470 16.78 -11.50 -19.88
N PRO A 471 17.53 -10.39 -19.75
CA PRO A 471 18.86 -10.39 -19.15
C PRO A 471 18.82 -10.93 -17.72
N GLU A 472 19.73 -11.86 -17.39
CA GLU A 472 19.93 -12.37 -16.02
C GLU A 472 20.38 -11.27 -15.04
#